data_5bce79628284a3c528dd24f680de61d9
#
_entry.id   5bce79628284a3c528dd24f680de61d9
#
_cell.length_a   1.000
_cell.length_b   1.000
_cell.length_c   1.000
_cell.angle_alpha   90.00
_cell.angle_beta   90.00
_cell.angle_gamma   90.00
#
_symmetry.space_group_name_H-M   'P 1'
#
loop_
_entity.id
_entity.type
_entity.pdbx_description
1 polymer ?
#
loop_
_entity_poly.entity_id
_entity_poly.type
_entity_poly.pdbx_seq_one_letter_code
_entity_poly.pdbx_strand_id
1 'polypeptide(L)'
;AAADAKLVGITPAMKEGSDLIRFAERYPERYFDVAIAEQHAVTLAAGLACDGMKPVVAIYSTFLQRGYDQLIHDVAVQHLDVLFAIDRAGLVGEDGPTHAGSFDLSYLRCIPGMVIMAPSDENELRRLLTTGYRHQGPAAVRYPRGSGPNAALDPGLEPLPIGKGVVRRQSSLKNGPKVGFLVFGVQLAEALQVAERLDASVADMRFVKPLDEALIRQFAADHDLLVTVEENSVMGGAGSAVNEFLQANALVQPVLNLGLPDSYIEHAKPADMLAECGLDVAGIERAVRERLALADLSPASLRKEA
;
A
#
# COMPACT_ATOMS: atom_id res chain seq x y z
N ALA A 1 -19.42 3.37 -13.84
CA ALA A 1 -19.59 3.59 -15.28
C ALA A 1 -21.02 3.97 -15.64
N ALA A 2 -22.05 3.25 -15.14
CA ALA A 2 -23.45 3.60 -15.43
C ALA A 2 -23.84 4.97 -14.88
N ALA A 3 -23.32 5.33 -13.72
CA ALA A 3 -23.62 6.59 -13.04
C ALA A 3 -22.73 7.76 -13.50
N ASP A 4 -21.63 7.49 -14.19
CA ASP A 4 -20.70 8.53 -14.64
C ASP A 4 -20.18 8.20 -16.05
N ALA A 5 -20.56 9.02 -17.02
CA ALA A 5 -20.15 8.88 -18.41
C ALA A 5 -18.68 9.26 -18.65
N LYS A 6 -18.05 9.96 -17.72
CA LYS A 6 -16.64 10.37 -17.81
C LYS A 6 -15.66 9.24 -17.51
N LEU A 7 -16.09 8.18 -16.82
CA LEU A 7 -15.24 7.05 -16.49
C LEU A 7 -14.80 6.31 -17.74
N VAL A 8 -13.49 6.19 -17.92
CA VAL A 8 -12.83 5.45 -19.00
C VAL A 8 -11.89 4.41 -18.40
N GLY A 9 -11.91 3.20 -18.91
CA GLY A 9 -11.00 2.12 -18.53
C GLY A 9 -9.90 1.93 -19.57
N ILE A 10 -8.65 1.91 -19.14
CA ILE A 10 -7.47 1.72 -19.99
C ILE A 10 -6.63 0.59 -19.41
N THR A 11 -6.13 -0.30 -20.25
CA THR A 11 -5.20 -1.35 -19.84
C THR A 11 -4.21 -1.69 -20.95
N PRO A 12 -2.95 -1.98 -20.62
CA PRO A 12 -1.97 -2.48 -21.57
C PRO A 12 -2.01 -4.02 -21.65
N ALA A 13 -2.88 -4.58 -22.51
CA ALA A 13 -3.04 -6.02 -22.76
C ALA A 13 -3.44 -6.87 -21.56
N MET A 14 -4.09 -6.27 -20.53
CA MET A 14 -4.42 -6.95 -19.26
C MET A 14 -5.94 -6.98 -18.98
N LYS A 15 -6.78 -7.09 -20.01
CA LYS A 15 -8.25 -7.07 -19.85
C LYS A 15 -8.76 -8.14 -18.88
N GLU A 16 -8.30 -9.37 -19.04
CA GLU A 16 -8.69 -10.51 -18.21
C GLU A 16 -8.09 -10.38 -16.80
N GLY A 17 -6.80 -10.09 -16.74
CA GLY A 17 -6.07 -9.98 -15.49
C GLY A 17 -6.51 -8.82 -14.60
N SER A 18 -7.02 -7.73 -15.18
CA SER A 18 -7.55 -6.58 -14.45
C SER A 18 -9.07 -6.61 -14.27
N ASP A 19 -9.73 -7.73 -14.59
CA ASP A 19 -11.20 -7.93 -14.53
C ASP A 19 -12.01 -6.83 -15.27
N LEU A 20 -11.48 -6.32 -16.37
CA LEU A 20 -12.15 -5.31 -17.20
C LEU A 20 -13.08 -5.89 -18.26
N ILE A 21 -13.29 -7.23 -18.30
CA ILE A 21 -14.11 -7.92 -19.31
C ILE A 21 -15.52 -7.32 -19.33
N ARG A 22 -16.19 -7.27 -18.18
CA ARG A 22 -17.57 -6.74 -18.07
C ARG A 22 -17.66 -5.26 -18.40
N PHE A 23 -16.60 -4.50 -18.11
CA PHE A 23 -16.55 -3.09 -18.48
C PHE A 23 -16.44 -2.93 -20.00
N ALA A 24 -15.53 -3.66 -20.63
CA ALA A 24 -15.33 -3.65 -22.08
C ALA A 24 -16.60 -4.08 -22.85
N GLU A 25 -17.34 -5.09 -22.36
CA GLU A 25 -18.60 -5.55 -22.97
C GLU A 25 -19.73 -4.50 -22.85
N ARG A 26 -19.83 -3.81 -21.71
CA ARG A 26 -20.94 -2.88 -21.47
C ARG A 26 -20.68 -1.47 -21.97
N TYR A 27 -19.41 -1.07 -22.06
CA TYR A 27 -19.00 0.28 -22.41
C TYR A 27 -17.81 0.25 -23.39
N PRO A 28 -17.96 -0.40 -24.58
CA PRO A 28 -16.86 -0.60 -25.52
C PRO A 28 -16.24 0.71 -26.02
N GLU A 29 -17.04 1.79 -26.10
CA GLU A 29 -16.56 3.13 -26.50
C GLU A 29 -15.77 3.88 -25.41
N ARG A 30 -15.72 3.33 -24.21
CA ARG A 30 -14.98 3.89 -23.06
C ARG A 30 -13.93 2.92 -22.50
N TYR A 31 -13.64 1.88 -23.26
CA TYR A 31 -12.61 0.90 -22.94
C TYR A 31 -11.52 0.92 -24.01
N PHE A 32 -10.27 1.03 -23.57
CA PHE A 32 -9.09 1.06 -24.43
C PHE A 32 -8.08 0.01 -23.98
N ASP A 33 -7.84 -0.98 -24.83
CA ASP A 33 -6.69 -1.87 -24.71
C ASP A 33 -5.62 -1.36 -25.68
N VAL A 34 -4.51 -0.91 -25.12
CA VAL A 34 -3.41 -0.33 -25.89
C VAL A 34 -2.33 -1.34 -26.25
N ALA A 35 -2.63 -2.64 -26.14
CA ALA A 35 -1.67 -3.74 -26.27
C ALA A 35 -0.51 -3.57 -25.27
N ILE A 36 0.67 -4.16 -25.52
CA ILE A 36 1.85 -4.10 -24.65
C ILE A 36 2.56 -2.75 -24.84
N ALA A 37 1.88 -1.67 -24.48
CA ALA A 37 2.37 -0.30 -24.63
C ALA A 37 2.04 0.55 -23.38
N GLU A 38 2.73 0.26 -22.30
CA GLU A 38 2.47 0.85 -20.97
C GLU A 38 2.63 2.37 -20.96
N GLN A 39 3.63 2.88 -21.66
CA GLN A 39 3.84 4.34 -21.81
C GLN A 39 2.64 4.99 -22.50
N HIS A 40 2.15 4.35 -23.57
CA HIS A 40 0.98 4.84 -24.29
C HIS A 40 -0.28 4.83 -23.44
N ALA A 41 -0.47 3.79 -22.61
CA ALA A 41 -1.60 3.73 -21.66
C ALA A 41 -1.65 4.97 -20.76
N VAL A 42 -0.51 5.37 -20.22
CA VAL A 42 -0.41 6.53 -19.31
C VAL A 42 -0.58 7.84 -20.06
N THR A 43 0.08 8.01 -21.22
CA THR A 43 -0.06 9.24 -22.04
C THR A 43 -1.48 9.40 -22.59
N LEU A 44 -2.14 8.32 -23.02
CA LEU A 44 -3.55 8.34 -23.42
C LEU A 44 -4.46 8.77 -22.27
N ALA A 45 -4.22 8.23 -21.07
CA ALA A 45 -4.96 8.64 -19.88
C ALA A 45 -4.79 10.13 -19.58
N ALA A 46 -3.55 10.65 -19.69
CA ALA A 46 -3.28 12.07 -19.51
C ALA A 46 -4.05 12.92 -20.53
N GLY A 47 -4.03 12.56 -21.82
CA GLY A 47 -4.77 13.27 -22.86
C GLY A 47 -6.28 13.27 -22.61
N LEU A 48 -6.87 12.15 -22.22
CA LEU A 48 -8.29 12.05 -21.89
C LEU A 48 -8.65 12.87 -20.65
N ALA A 49 -7.77 12.92 -19.65
CA ALA A 49 -7.96 13.74 -18.45
C ALA A 49 -7.90 15.24 -18.77
N CYS A 50 -7.02 15.68 -19.68
CA CYS A 50 -7.00 17.06 -20.18
C CYS A 50 -8.35 17.48 -20.82
N ASP A 51 -9.06 16.54 -21.45
CA ASP A 51 -10.38 16.76 -22.05
C ASP A 51 -11.54 16.54 -21.06
N GLY A 52 -11.24 16.42 -19.77
CA GLY A 52 -12.21 16.32 -18.67
C GLY A 52 -12.83 14.94 -18.46
N MET A 53 -12.27 13.89 -19.06
CA MET A 53 -12.61 12.52 -18.74
C MET A 53 -11.95 12.08 -17.42
N LYS A 54 -12.38 10.95 -16.87
CA LYS A 54 -11.83 10.35 -15.65
C LYS A 54 -11.26 8.95 -15.96
N PRO A 55 -10.04 8.87 -16.47
CA PRO A 55 -9.42 7.61 -16.82
C PRO A 55 -8.98 6.84 -15.58
N VAL A 56 -9.22 5.53 -15.63
CA VAL A 56 -8.68 4.52 -14.73
C VAL A 56 -7.71 3.65 -15.53
N VAL A 57 -6.44 3.72 -15.21
CA VAL A 57 -5.40 2.88 -15.80
C VAL A 57 -5.27 1.63 -14.93
N ALA A 58 -5.78 0.49 -15.43
CA ALA A 58 -5.64 -0.80 -14.77
C ALA A 58 -4.39 -1.51 -15.31
N ILE A 59 -3.36 -1.56 -14.48
CA ILE A 59 -2.02 -1.99 -14.87
C ILE A 59 -1.36 -2.78 -13.74
N TYR A 60 -0.52 -3.78 -14.09
CA TYR A 60 0.28 -4.47 -13.09
C TYR A 60 1.41 -3.59 -12.55
N SER A 61 1.71 -3.73 -11.28
CA SER A 61 2.74 -2.94 -10.60
C SER A 61 4.09 -3.00 -11.34
N THR A 62 4.55 -4.20 -11.70
CA THR A 62 5.81 -4.38 -12.45
C THR A 62 5.77 -3.70 -13.83
N PHE A 63 4.61 -3.67 -14.50
CA PHE A 63 4.50 -3.08 -15.85
C PHE A 63 4.40 -1.56 -15.82
N LEU A 64 3.88 -0.98 -14.73
CA LEU A 64 3.86 0.48 -14.56
C LEU A 64 5.27 1.08 -14.54
N GLN A 65 6.29 0.30 -14.21
CA GLN A 65 7.69 0.75 -14.28
C GLN A 65 8.07 1.26 -15.67
N ARG A 66 7.49 0.70 -16.75
CA ARG A 66 7.72 1.18 -18.12
C ARG A 66 7.01 2.49 -18.44
N GLY A 67 5.95 2.83 -17.72
CA GLY A 67 5.20 4.08 -17.86
C GLY A 67 5.53 5.11 -16.78
N TYR A 68 6.61 4.92 -16.03
CA TYR A 68 6.95 5.78 -14.88
C TYR A 68 7.29 7.21 -15.28
N ASP A 69 8.04 7.39 -16.35
CA ASP A 69 8.34 8.72 -16.90
C ASP A 69 7.03 9.45 -17.29
N GLN A 70 6.13 8.79 -18.03
CA GLN A 70 4.86 9.35 -18.45
C GLN A 70 3.94 9.65 -17.26
N LEU A 71 3.96 8.82 -16.22
CA LEU A 71 3.23 9.10 -14.98
C LEU A 71 3.71 10.39 -14.33
N ILE A 72 5.01 10.64 -14.30
CA ILE A 72 5.58 11.89 -13.77
C ILE A 72 5.28 13.05 -14.71
N HIS A 73 5.72 12.93 -15.97
CA HIS A 73 5.74 14.04 -16.93
C HIS A 73 4.34 14.40 -17.45
N ASP A 74 3.57 13.38 -17.88
CA ASP A 74 2.30 13.64 -18.54
C ASP A 74 1.15 13.80 -17.53
N VAL A 75 1.19 13.10 -16.38
CA VAL A 75 0.09 13.11 -15.41
C VAL A 75 0.41 13.99 -14.19
N ALA A 76 1.48 13.68 -13.45
CA ALA A 76 1.69 14.27 -12.12
C ALA A 76 2.10 15.75 -12.20
N VAL A 77 2.99 16.13 -13.12
CA VAL A 77 3.43 17.53 -13.33
C VAL A 77 2.23 18.44 -13.65
N GLN A 78 1.25 17.94 -14.41
CA GLN A 78 0.03 18.66 -14.76
C GLN A 78 -1.10 18.50 -13.75
N HIS A 79 -0.88 17.73 -12.69
CA HIS A 79 -1.88 17.40 -11.67
C HIS A 79 -3.20 16.85 -12.25
N LEU A 80 -3.11 15.98 -13.25
CA LEU A 80 -4.26 15.45 -13.97
C LEU A 80 -5.02 14.40 -13.13
N ASP A 81 -6.32 14.34 -13.35
CA ASP A 81 -7.27 13.47 -12.65
C ASP A 81 -7.24 12.06 -13.22
N VAL A 82 -6.16 11.32 -12.95
CA VAL A 82 -5.93 9.93 -13.39
C VAL A 82 -5.83 9.01 -12.18
N LEU A 83 -6.63 7.94 -12.18
CA LEU A 83 -6.54 6.88 -11.19
C LEU A 83 -5.73 5.69 -11.75
N PHE A 84 -4.66 5.32 -11.08
CA PHE A 84 -3.91 4.10 -11.33
C PHE A 84 -4.43 2.98 -10.42
N ALA A 85 -5.11 1.98 -11.00
CA ALA A 85 -5.50 0.75 -10.33
C ALA A 85 -4.36 -0.28 -10.55
N ILE A 86 -3.47 -0.37 -9.56
CA ILE A 86 -2.21 -1.11 -9.65
C ILE A 86 -2.42 -2.51 -9.08
N ASP A 87 -2.57 -3.47 -9.96
CA ASP A 87 -2.72 -4.88 -9.63
C ASP A 87 -1.35 -5.57 -9.51
N ARG A 88 -1.28 -6.74 -8.89
CA ARG A 88 -0.05 -7.51 -8.63
C ARG A 88 1.00 -6.72 -7.87
N ALA A 89 0.57 -5.92 -6.90
CA ALA A 89 1.49 -5.30 -5.97
C ALA A 89 2.03 -6.34 -4.98
N GLY A 90 3.31 -6.25 -4.64
CA GLY A 90 3.97 -7.23 -3.78
C GLY A 90 4.41 -8.50 -4.52
N LEU A 91 4.44 -9.61 -3.80
CA LEU A 91 4.84 -10.92 -4.31
C LEU A 91 3.71 -11.57 -5.12
N VAL A 92 4.05 -12.24 -6.22
CA VAL A 92 3.09 -12.72 -7.22
C VAL A 92 3.07 -14.25 -7.38
N GLY A 93 3.72 -14.97 -6.47
CA GLY A 93 3.72 -16.41 -6.47
C GLY A 93 4.51 -17.00 -7.64
N GLU A 94 3.85 -17.84 -8.43
CA GLU A 94 4.46 -18.60 -9.53
C GLU A 94 5.01 -17.73 -10.66
N ASP A 95 4.56 -16.49 -10.80
CA ASP A 95 5.04 -15.57 -11.85
C ASP A 95 6.46 -15.06 -11.55
N GLY A 96 6.91 -15.12 -10.30
CA GLY A 96 8.28 -14.87 -9.89
C GLY A 96 8.73 -13.40 -9.96
N PRO A 97 10.05 -13.16 -9.88
CA PRO A 97 10.62 -11.81 -9.71
C PRO A 97 10.34 -10.86 -10.88
N THR A 98 10.12 -11.38 -12.10
CA THR A 98 9.84 -10.55 -13.28
C THR A 98 8.46 -9.89 -13.26
N HIS A 99 7.54 -10.42 -12.44
CA HIS A 99 6.17 -9.93 -12.29
C HIS A 99 5.88 -9.36 -10.90
N ALA A 100 6.83 -9.45 -9.98
CA ALA A 100 6.68 -8.95 -8.62
C ALA A 100 6.54 -7.42 -8.60
N GLY A 101 5.55 -6.94 -7.85
CA GLY A 101 5.28 -5.51 -7.63
C GLY A 101 5.96 -5.00 -6.36
N SER A 102 7.28 -5.17 -6.27
CA SER A 102 8.03 -4.95 -5.04
C SER A 102 8.44 -3.48 -4.80
N PHE A 103 8.20 -2.57 -5.74
CA PHE A 103 8.84 -1.24 -5.73
C PHE A 103 7.88 -0.08 -5.89
N ASP A 104 6.59 -0.33 -6.12
CA ASP A 104 5.61 0.71 -6.47
C ASP A 104 5.46 1.78 -5.39
N LEU A 105 5.40 1.41 -4.11
CA LEU A 105 5.35 2.40 -3.03
C LEU A 105 6.60 3.28 -3.02
N SER A 106 7.78 2.67 -3.21
CA SER A 106 9.06 3.38 -3.17
C SER A 106 9.17 4.42 -4.27
N TYR A 107 8.85 4.08 -5.52
CA TYR A 107 9.00 5.02 -6.64
C TYR A 107 7.82 5.99 -6.79
N LEU A 108 6.62 5.65 -6.29
CA LEU A 108 5.47 6.55 -6.37
C LEU A 108 5.47 7.63 -5.28
N ARG A 109 5.96 7.30 -4.06
CA ARG A 109 5.84 8.24 -2.93
C ARG A 109 6.67 9.51 -3.08
N CYS A 110 7.73 9.50 -3.87
CA CYS A 110 8.53 10.71 -4.13
C CYS A 110 7.86 11.70 -5.10
N ILE A 111 6.79 11.29 -5.82
CA ILE A 111 6.13 12.16 -6.81
C ILE A 111 5.24 13.19 -6.11
N PRO A 112 5.43 14.50 -6.33
CA PRO A 112 4.59 15.54 -5.74
C PRO A 112 3.10 15.39 -6.12
N GLY A 113 2.20 15.68 -5.18
CA GLY A 113 0.74 15.68 -5.42
C GLY A 113 0.09 14.30 -5.59
N MET A 114 0.86 13.21 -5.65
CA MET A 114 0.35 11.85 -5.78
C MET A 114 -0.32 11.37 -4.50
N VAL A 115 -1.55 10.84 -4.59
CA VAL A 115 -2.21 10.12 -3.49
C VAL A 115 -1.98 8.62 -3.66
N ILE A 116 -1.47 7.93 -2.63
CA ILE A 116 -1.10 6.51 -2.71
C ILE A 116 -1.81 5.74 -1.60
N MET A 117 -2.54 4.71 -2.00
CA MET A 117 -3.43 3.93 -1.16
C MET A 117 -3.11 2.44 -1.23
N ALA A 118 -3.14 1.77 -0.07
CA ALA A 118 -2.89 0.35 0.08
C ALA A 118 -4.02 -0.29 0.90
N PRO A 119 -5.04 -0.86 0.26
CA PRO A 119 -6.16 -1.52 0.94
C PRO A 119 -5.72 -2.79 1.65
N SER A 120 -6.36 -3.08 2.78
CA SER A 120 -6.14 -4.26 3.59
C SER A 120 -7.04 -5.46 3.22
N ASP A 121 -8.18 -5.20 2.59
CA ASP A 121 -9.16 -6.21 2.16
C ASP A 121 -9.99 -5.72 0.96
N GLU A 122 -10.91 -6.56 0.47
CA GLU A 122 -11.74 -6.27 -0.71
C GLU A 122 -12.69 -5.09 -0.47
N ASN A 123 -13.17 -4.90 0.74
CA ASN A 123 -14.07 -3.81 1.08
C ASN A 123 -13.32 -2.47 1.12
N GLU A 124 -12.13 -2.45 1.73
CA GLU A 124 -11.22 -1.30 1.70
C GLU A 124 -10.79 -0.97 0.25
N LEU A 125 -10.51 -2.00 -0.59
CA LEU A 125 -10.17 -1.80 -2.00
C LEU A 125 -11.28 -1.06 -2.75
N ARG A 126 -12.53 -1.48 -2.60
CA ARG A 126 -13.68 -0.82 -3.25
C ARG A 126 -13.81 0.64 -2.83
N ARG A 127 -13.65 0.92 -1.54
CA ARG A 127 -13.76 2.27 -0.98
C ARG A 127 -12.58 3.15 -1.39
N LEU A 128 -11.35 2.61 -1.39
CA LEU A 128 -10.15 3.35 -1.80
C LEU A 128 -10.13 3.61 -3.31
N LEU A 129 -10.61 2.67 -4.15
CA LEU A 129 -10.83 2.95 -5.59
C LEU A 129 -11.84 4.09 -5.78
N THR A 130 -12.93 4.09 -5.00
CA THR A 130 -13.91 5.20 -5.04
C THR A 130 -13.27 6.51 -4.56
N THR A 131 -12.43 6.46 -3.53
CA THR A 131 -11.69 7.63 -3.02
C THR A 131 -10.79 8.20 -4.09
N GLY A 132 -9.96 7.37 -4.72
CA GLY A 132 -9.07 7.79 -5.81
C GLY A 132 -9.82 8.31 -7.02
N TYR A 133 -10.94 7.70 -7.39
CA TYR A 133 -11.79 8.16 -8.49
C TYR A 133 -12.44 9.53 -8.23
N ARG A 134 -12.79 9.83 -6.98
CA ARG A 134 -13.37 11.13 -6.58
C ARG A 134 -12.32 12.20 -6.26
N HIS A 135 -11.08 11.80 -6.08
CA HIS A 135 -9.98 12.74 -5.89
C HIS A 135 -9.75 13.57 -7.16
N GLN A 136 -9.40 14.84 -6.99
CA GLN A 136 -8.97 15.71 -8.09
C GLN A 136 -7.44 15.74 -8.10
N GLY A 137 -6.85 15.08 -9.07
CA GLY A 137 -5.42 14.89 -9.22
C GLY A 137 -5.02 13.41 -9.29
N PRO A 138 -3.72 13.12 -9.42
CA PRO A 138 -3.22 11.77 -9.61
C PRO A 138 -3.36 10.92 -8.34
N ALA A 139 -3.92 9.72 -8.49
CA ALA A 139 -4.09 8.78 -7.39
C ALA A 139 -3.70 7.35 -7.82
N ALA A 140 -3.18 6.57 -6.87
CA ALA A 140 -2.87 5.17 -7.06
C ALA A 140 -3.48 4.33 -5.93
N VAL A 141 -4.10 3.22 -6.29
CA VAL A 141 -4.51 2.16 -5.36
C VAL A 141 -3.78 0.90 -5.76
N ARG A 142 -2.96 0.36 -4.86
CA ARG A 142 -2.17 -0.85 -5.13
C ARG A 142 -2.72 -2.04 -4.34
N TYR A 143 -2.87 -3.20 -4.98
CA TYR A 143 -3.43 -4.41 -4.38
C TYR A 143 -2.77 -5.67 -4.94
N PRO A 144 -2.72 -6.77 -4.15
CA PRO A 144 -1.99 -7.98 -4.53
C PRO A 144 -2.75 -8.82 -5.56
N ARG A 145 -2.03 -9.80 -6.13
CA ARG A 145 -2.63 -10.92 -6.84
C ARG A 145 -3.30 -11.88 -5.85
N GLY A 146 -4.47 -12.39 -6.20
CA GLY A 146 -5.14 -13.45 -5.45
C GLY A 146 -6.52 -13.08 -4.96
N SER A 147 -7.06 -13.93 -4.09
CA SER A 147 -8.34 -13.68 -3.42
C SER A 147 -8.07 -13.02 -2.07
N GLY A 148 -8.90 -12.06 -1.71
CA GLY A 148 -8.82 -11.44 -0.41
C GLY A 148 -9.40 -12.35 0.71
N PRO A 149 -9.45 -11.85 1.95
CA PRO A 149 -9.90 -12.61 3.11
C PRO A 149 -11.42 -12.87 3.16
N ASN A 150 -12.14 -12.63 2.08
CA ASN A 150 -13.62 -12.67 2.00
C ASN A 150 -14.30 -11.71 2.99
N ALA A 151 -13.82 -10.50 3.07
CA ALA A 151 -14.43 -9.46 3.89
C ALA A 151 -15.89 -9.24 3.48
N ALA A 152 -16.77 -9.04 4.47
CA ALA A 152 -18.16 -8.68 4.20
C ALA A 152 -18.22 -7.36 3.44
N LEU A 153 -18.77 -7.38 2.23
CA LEU A 153 -18.85 -6.19 1.39
C LEU A 153 -19.93 -5.24 1.91
N ASP A 154 -19.54 -4.03 2.25
CA ASP A 154 -20.44 -2.93 2.47
C ASP A 154 -21.13 -2.59 1.13
N PRO A 155 -22.47 -2.51 1.07
CA PRO A 155 -23.17 -2.11 -0.15
C PRO A 155 -22.83 -0.68 -0.58
N GLY A 156 -22.36 0.17 0.33
CA GLY A 156 -21.93 1.54 0.06
C GLY A 156 -20.62 1.61 -0.72
N LEU A 157 -20.46 2.69 -1.49
CA LEU A 157 -19.22 3.08 -2.15
C LEU A 157 -18.77 4.46 -1.63
N GLU A 158 -18.91 4.67 -0.32
CA GLU A 158 -18.49 5.94 0.25
C GLU A 158 -16.96 6.06 0.28
N PRO A 159 -16.43 7.19 -0.20
CA PRO A 159 -14.99 7.41 -0.17
C PRO A 159 -14.48 7.50 1.26
N LEU A 160 -13.24 7.10 1.46
CA LEU A 160 -12.55 7.29 2.73
C LEU A 160 -11.90 8.68 2.78
N PRO A 161 -11.81 9.30 3.96
CA PRO A 161 -11.06 10.54 4.12
C PRO A 161 -9.59 10.32 3.77
N ILE A 162 -9.06 11.12 2.84
CA ILE A 162 -7.66 11.02 2.39
C ILE A 162 -6.71 11.26 3.56
N GLY A 163 -5.68 10.43 3.67
CA GLY A 163 -4.67 10.50 4.72
C GLY A 163 -5.19 10.09 6.11
N LYS A 164 -6.25 9.27 6.18
CA LYS A 164 -6.80 8.77 7.44
C LYS A 164 -6.73 7.25 7.55
N GLY A 165 -5.92 6.80 8.50
CA GLY A 165 -5.90 5.43 8.97
C GLY A 165 -7.03 5.12 9.95
N VAL A 166 -7.08 3.87 10.41
CA VAL A 166 -8.03 3.43 11.43
C VAL A 166 -7.35 2.44 12.39
N VAL A 167 -7.58 2.63 13.69
CA VAL A 167 -7.13 1.67 14.71
C VAL A 167 -8.03 0.44 14.63
N ARG A 168 -7.43 -0.72 14.36
CA ARG A 168 -8.12 -2.02 14.28
C ARG A 168 -8.08 -2.78 15.60
N ARG A 169 -7.04 -2.57 16.38
CA ARG A 169 -6.85 -3.17 17.70
C ARG A 169 -6.14 -2.19 18.62
N GLN A 170 -6.59 -2.12 19.87
CA GLN A 170 -5.92 -1.38 20.94
C GLN A 170 -5.36 -2.37 21.95
N SER A 171 -4.10 -2.19 22.37
CA SER A 171 -3.49 -2.97 23.46
C SER A 171 -4.19 -2.70 24.80
N SER A 172 -4.32 -3.74 25.60
CA SER A 172 -4.78 -3.65 27.00
C SER A 172 -3.62 -3.69 28.00
N LEU A 173 -2.37 -3.77 27.52
CA LEU A 173 -1.17 -3.96 28.33
C LEU A 173 -0.97 -2.79 29.29
N LYS A 174 -0.90 -3.11 30.59
CA LYS A 174 -0.66 -2.14 31.65
C LYS A 174 0.82 -2.00 32.03
N ASN A 175 1.57 -3.09 31.91
CA ASN A 175 2.98 -3.17 32.27
C ASN A 175 3.77 -3.89 31.16
N GLY A 176 5.04 -3.50 30.99
CA GLY A 176 5.91 -4.01 29.93
C GLY A 176 5.90 -3.14 28.66
N PRO A 177 6.77 -3.48 27.69
CA PRO A 177 6.94 -2.69 26.48
C PRO A 177 5.69 -2.75 25.59
N LYS A 178 5.16 -1.60 25.23
CA LYS A 178 4.01 -1.47 24.33
C LYS A 178 4.46 -1.42 22.89
N VAL A 179 3.87 -2.25 22.05
CA VAL A 179 4.13 -2.32 20.61
C VAL A 179 2.95 -1.79 19.83
N GLY A 180 3.22 -0.91 18.88
CA GLY A 180 2.22 -0.37 17.94
C GLY A 180 2.56 -0.71 16.49
N PHE A 181 1.69 -1.46 15.81
CA PHE A 181 1.81 -1.78 14.40
C PHE A 181 1.17 -0.69 13.54
N LEU A 182 1.89 -0.22 12.54
CA LEU A 182 1.43 0.65 11.46
C LEU A 182 1.47 -0.16 10.15
N VAL A 183 0.33 -0.65 9.71
CA VAL A 183 0.26 -1.62 8.61
C VAL A 183 -0.25 -0.96 7.33
N PHE A 184 0.44 -1.24 6.22
CA PHE A 184 0.12 -0.72 4.90
C PHE A 184 -0.26 -1.86 3.95
N GLY A 185 -1.57 -2.10 3.81
CA GLY A 185 -2.10 -3.13 2.92
C GLY A 185 -2.43 -4.46 3.58
N VAL A 186 -2.33 -5.52 2.81
CA VAL A 186 -2.91 -6.84 3.13
C VAL A 186 -2.27 -7.57 4.30
N GLN A 187 -1.04 -7.21 4.70
CA GLN A 187 -0.38 -7.77 5.89
C GLN A 187 -1.10 -7.43 7.20
N LEU A 188 -2.23 -6.73 7.12
CA LEU A 188 -3.06 -6.43 8.30
C LEU A 188 -3.55 -7.70 9.01
N ALA A 189 -3.88 -8.75 8.27
CA ALA A 189 -4.36 -10.01 8.85
C ALA A 189 -3.28 -10.70 9.70
N GLU A 190 -2.05 -10.77 9.20
CA GLU A 190 -0.89 -11.32 9.91
C GLU A 190 -0.54 -10.47 11.13
N ALA A 191 -0.49 -9.16 10.96
CA ALA A 191 -0.19 -8.22 12.05
C ALA A 191 -1.22 -8.30 13.19
N LEU A 192 -2.51 -8.46 12.88
CA LEU A 192 -3.55 -8.64 13.90
C LEU A 192 -3.36 -9.94 14.69
N GLN A 193 -3.01 -11.06 14.04
CA GLN A 193 -2.73 -12.32 14.72
C GLN A 193 -1.51 -12.21 15.64
N VAL A 194 -0.45 -11.53 15.21
CA VAL A 194 0.72 -11.26 16.06
C VAL A 194 0.35 -10.34 17.22
N ALA A 195 -0.45 -9.32 16.96
CA ALA A 195 -0.88 -8.36 17.97
C ALA A 195 -1.76 -9.01 19.07
N GLU A 196 -2.54 -10.02 18.73
CA GLU A 196 -3.27 -10.81 19.74
C GLU A 196 -2.32 -11.56 20.69
N ARG A 197 -1.23 -12.14 20.18
CA ARG A 197 -0.23 -12.87 20.97
C ARG A 197 0.65 -11.98 21.84
N LEU A 198 0.91 -10.75 21.38
CA LEU A 198 1.78 -9.79 22.03
C LEU A 198 1.02 -8.73 22.84
N ASP A 199 -0.30 -8.74 22.79
CA ASP A 199 -1.18 -7.64 23.24
C ASP A 199 -0.75 -6.27 22.72
N ALA A 200 -0.49 -6.18 21.40
CA ALA A 200 -0.08 -4.97 20.72
C ALA A 200 -1.26 -4.19 20.13
N SER A 201 -1.07 -2.89 19.88
CA SER A 201 -2.01 -2.07 19.09
C SER A 201 -1.75 -2.22 17.59
N VAL A 202 -2.79 -2.08 16.76
CA VAL A 202 -2.68 -2.16 15.29
C VAL A 202 -3.48 -1.05 14.64
N ALA A 203 -2.83 -0.29 13.77
CA ALA A 203 -3.46 0.66 12.87
C ALA A 203 -3.34 0.17 11.41
N ASP A 204 -4.46 0.16 10.71
CA ASP A 204 -4.52 0.07 9.26
C ASP A 204 -4.31 1.48 8.69
N MET A 205 -3.16 1.72 8.09
CA MET A 205 -2.76 3.05 7.65
C MET A 205 -3.47 3.50 6.37
N ARG A 206 -3.94 2.57 5.53
CA ARG A 206 -4.67 2.82 4.29
C ARG A 206 -3.91 3.68 3.26
N PHE A 207 -3.30 4.77 3.71
CA PHE A 207 -2.61 5.76 2.88
C PHE A 207 -1.12 5.77 3.17
N VAL A 208 -0.33 5.57 2.12
CA VAL A 208 1.13 5.75 2.16
C VAL A 208 1.48 7.23 1.93
N LYS A 209 0.63 7.92 1.16
CA LYS A 209 0.74 9.35 0.89
C LYS A 209 -0.65 9.95 0.60
N PRO A 210 -1.05 11.00 1.35
CA PRO A 210 -0.38 11.49 2.55
C PRO A 210 -0.52 10.49 3.72
N LEU A 211 0.46 10.49 4.64
CA LEU A 211 0.39 9.73 5.89
C LEU A 211 -0.66 10.31 6.84
N ASP A 212 -1.25 9.48 7.70
CA ASP A 212 -1.99 9.97 8.87
C ASP A 212 -1.01 10.38 9.97
N GLU A 213 -0.50 11.59 9.85
CA GLU A 213 0.49 12.17 10.79
C GLU A 213 -0.03 12.20 12.23
N ALA A 214 -1.33 12.48 12.42
CA ALA A 214 -1.92 12.53 13.75
C ALA A 214 -1.93 11.14 14.41
N LEU A 215 -2.27 10.11 13.65
CA LEU A 215 -2.26 8.73 14.12
C LEU A 215 -0.84 8.26 14.43
N ILE A 216 0.15 8.60 13.59
CA ILE A 216 1.56 8.26 13.85
C ILE A 216 2.05 8.96 15.13
N ARG A 217 1.74 10.24 15.35
CA ARG A 217 2.09 10.96 16.59
C ARG A 217 1.47 10.30 17.82
N GLN A 218 0.20 9.92 17.74
CA GLN A 218 -0.47 9.22 18.82
C GLN A 218 0.21 7.88 19.12
N PHE A 219 0.49 7.08 18.07
CA PHE A 219 1.17 5.80 18.26
C PHE A 219 2.59 5.97 18.82
N ALA A 220 3.34 6.97 18.37
CA ALA A 220 4.66 7.28 18.92
C ALA A 220 4.62 7.69 20.40
N ALA A 221 3.57 8.38 20.83
CA ALA A 221 3.41 8.78 22.23
C ALA A 221 2.96 7.63 23.14
N ASP A 222 2.19 6.68 22.60
CA ASP A 222 1.52 5.63 23.38
C ASP A 222 2.30 4.29 23.43
N HIS A 223 3.35 4.12 22.59
CA HIS A 223 4.07 2.87 22.43
C HIS A 223 5.60 3.05 22.52
N ASP A 224 6.28 2.02 23.02
CA ASP A 224 7.75 1.99 23.15
C ASP A 224 8.46 1.56 21.86
N LEU A 225 7.76 0.79 21.01
CA LEU A 225 8.25 0.34 19.70
C LEU A 225 7.14 0.50 18.67
N LEU A 226 7.45 1.14 17.56
CA LEU A 226 6.60 1.11 16.36
C LEU A 226 7.11 0.03 15.39
N VAL A 227 6.18 -0.69 14.78
CA VAL A 227 6.47 -1.70 13.76
C VAL A 227 5.69 -1.33 12.49
N THR A 228 6.39 -1.00 11.41
CA THR A 228 5.73 -0.82 10.12
C THR A 228 5.75 -2.13 9.35
N VAL A 229 4.65 -2.45 8.69
CA VAL A 229 4.54 -3.67 7.87
C VAL A 229 4.01 -3.31 6.49
N GLU A 230 4.73 -3.71 5.45
CA GLU A 230 4.38 -3.47 4.06
C GLU A 230 4.85 -4.61 3.16
N GLU A 231 4.13 -4.91 2.08
CA GLU A 231 4.58 -5.84 1.05
C GLU A 231 5.20 -5.08 -0.13
N ASN A 232 6.27 -4.37 0.18
CA ASN A 232 7.09 -3.57 -0.72
C ASN A 232 8.53 -3.58 -0.21
N SER A 233 9.49 -3.24 -1.04
CA SER A 233 10.87 -3.03 -0.58
C SER A 233 10.90 -2.07 0.61
N VAL A 234 11.59 -2.44 1.68
CA VAL A 234 11.77 -1.57 2.86
C VAL A 234 12.42 -0.25 2.47
N MET A 235 13.37 -0.31 1.51
CA MET A 235 14.07 0.89 1.05
C MET A 235 13.13 1.83 0.27
N GLY A 236 12.92 3.02 0.85
CA GLY A 236 12.06 4.04 0.27
C GLY A 236 10.56 3.75 0.36
N GLY A 237 10.13 2.64 0.99
CA GLY A 237 8.73 2.26 1.14
C GLY A 237 7.94 3.06 2.17
N ALA A 238 6.82 2.52 2.61
CA ALA A 238 5.91 3.17 3.57
C ALA A 238 6.55 3.30 4.97
N GLY A 239 7.31 2.30 5.42
CA GLY A 239 8.07 2.37 6.66
C GLY A 239 9.12 3.47 6.64
N SER A 240 9.80 3.66 5.51
CA SER A 240 10.72 4.79 5.31
C SER A 240 10.00 6.14 5.45
N ALA A 241 8.77 6.27 4.92
CA ALA A 241 7.98 7.49 5.09
C ALA A 241 7.65 7.79 6.55
N VAL A 242 7.34 6.76 7.34
CA VAL A 242 7.12 6.90 8.79
C VAL A 242 8.40 7.39 9.48
N ASN A 243 9.56 6.80 9.16
CA ASN A 243 10.86 7.22 9.71
C ASN A 243 11.18 8.68 9.36
N GLU A 244 10.97 9.09 8.10
CA GLU A 244 11.17 10.46 7.64
C GLU A 244 10.25 11.44 8.39
N PHE A 245 8.98 11.08 8.57
CA PHE A 245 8.03 11.89 9.33
C PHE A 245 8.45 12.06 10.79
N LEU A 246 8.81 10.97 11.48
CA LEU A 246 9.27 11.01 12.87
C LEU A 246 10.52 11.89 13.02
N GLN A 247 11.49 11.71 12.14
CA GLN A 247 12.74 12.49 12.15
C GLN A 247 12.50 13.97 11.87
N ALA A 248 11.69 14.30 10.87
CA ALA A 248 11.36 15.69 10.52
C ALA A 248 10.62 16.44 11.65
N ASN A 249 9.96 15.70 12.54
CA ASN A 249 9.22 16.26 13.69
C ASN A 249 9.95 16.09 15.01
N ALA A 250 11.23 15.71 15.00
CA ALA A 250 12.05 15.46 16.20
C ALA A 250 11.40 14.47 17.20
N LEU A 251 10.65 13.50 16.70
CA LEU A 251 10.08 12.43 17.50
C LEU A 251 11.09 11.28 17.58
N VAL A 252 11.69 11.11 18.74
CA VAL A 252 12.66 10.01 18.98
C VAL A 252 11.88 8.75 19.33
N GLN A 253 11.76 7.86 18.38
CA GLN A 253 10.95 6.65 18.50
C GLN A 253 11.69 5.45 17.88
N PRO A 254 11.88 4.34 18.61
CA PRO A 254 12.32 3.08 18.03
C PRO A 254 11.32 2.59 16.98
N VAL A 255 11.81 2.29 15.78
CA VAL A 255 11.01 1.73 14.69
C VAL A 255 11.63 0.44 14.18
N LEU A 256 10.81 -0.55 13.92
CA LEU A 256 11.15 -1.75 13.18
C LEU A 256 10.38 -1.73 11.85
N ASN A 257 11.11 -1.65 10.73
CA ASN A 257 10.48 -1.70 9.42
C ASN A 257 10.51 -3.14 8.89
N LEU A 258 9.33 -3.71 8.61
CA LEU A 258 9.15 -5.03 8.02
C LEU A 258 8.58 -4.87 6.60
N GLY A 259 9.25 -5.48 5.65
CA GLY A 259 8.90 -5.45 4.23
C GLY A 259 9.82 -6.37 3.44
N LEU A 260 9.77 -6.26 2.12
CA LEU A 260 10.59 -7.08 1.24
C LEU A 260 12.07 -6.70 1.37
N PRO A 261 12.97 -7.70 1.47
CA PRO A 261 14.41 -7.49 1.62
C PRO A 261 15.05 -6.92 0.35
N ASP A 262 16.33 -6.53 0.46
CA ASP A 262 17.16 -6.11 -0.68
C ASP A 262 17.64 -7.31 -1.49
N SER A 263 16.70 -8.08 -2.01
CA SER A 263 16.94 -9.24 -2.88
C SER A 263 15.72 -9.53 -3.73
N TYR A 264 15.93 -10.12 -4.91
CA TYR A 264 14.83 -10.66 -5.70
C TYR A 264 14.39 -12.00 -5.12
N ILE A 265 13.07 -12.15 -4.91
CA ILE A 265 12.49 -13.36 -4.35
C ILE A 265 12.07 -14.28 -5.49
N GLU A 266 12.56 -15.51 -5.46
CA GLU A 266 12.27 -16.52 -6.47
C GLU A 266 10.80 -16.95 -6.40
N HIS A 267 10.31 -17.51 -7.51
CA HIS A 267 8.94 -17.99 -7.61
C HIS A 267 8.67 -19.16 -6.65
N ALA A 268 7.60 -19.07 -5.92
CA ALA A 268 7.12 -20.11 -5.01
C ALA A 268 5.61 -19.91 -4.75
N LYS A 269 5.02 -20.66 -3.84
CA LYS A 269 3.69 -20.33 -3.36
C LYS A 269 3.71 -19.03 -2.57
N PRO A 270 2.69 -18.16 -2.67
CA PRO A 270 2.68 -16.87 -1.99
C PRO A 270 3.01 -16.95 -0.49
N ALA A 271 2.46 -17.94 0.21
CA ALA A 271 2.73 -18.13 1.64
C ALA A 271 4.20 -18.46 1.93
N ASP A 272 4.85 -19.27 1.09
CA ASP A 272 6.26 -19.63 1.26
C ASP A 272 7.17 -18.40 1.00
N MET A 273 6.82 -17.59 -0.01
CA MET A 273 7.54 -16.34 -0.31
C MET A 273 7.42 -15.33 0.83
N LEU A 274 6.23 -15.16 1.41
CA LEU A 274 6.03 -14.30 2.58
C LEU A 274 6.81 -14.80 3.79
N ALA A 275 6.84 -16.11 4.03
CA ALA A 275 7.62 -16.71 5.11
C ALA A 275 9.14 -16.51 4.91
N GLU A 276 9.63 -16.63 3.67
CA GLU A 276 11.03 -16.34 3.32
C GLU A 276 11.39 -14.88 3.64
N CYS A 277 10.48 -13.95 3.36
CA CYS A 277 10.66 -12.53 3.67
C CYS A 277 10.40 -12.19 5.15
N GLY A 278 9.97 -13.16 5.97
CA GLY A 278 9.61 -12.90 7.37
C GLY A 278 8.34 -12.06 7.54
N LEU A 279 7.44 -12.07 6.54
CA LEU A 279 6.17 -11.35 6.53
C LEU A 279 4.96 -12.23 6.87
N ASP A 280 5.19 -13.50 7.18
CA ASP A 280 4.19 -14.37 7.80
C ASP A 280 4.07 -14.10 9.32
N VAL A 281 3.06 -14.66 9.96
CA VAL A 281 2.80 -14.47 11.40
C VAL A 281 4.02 -14.83 12.26
N ALA A 282 4.71 -15.93 11.93
CA ALA A 282 5.87 -16.39 12.70
C ALA A 282 7.09 -15.46 12.52
N GLY A 283 7.32 -15.01 11.30
CA GLY A 283 8.42 -14.07 10.97
C GLY A 283 8.24 -12.72 11.63
N ILE A 284 7.04 -12.14 11.51
CA ILE A 284 6.71 -10.86 12.15
C ILE A 284 6.86 -10.95 13.67
N GLU A 285 6.30 -11.99 14.30
CA GLU A 285 6.40 -12.19 15.75
C GLU A 285 7.86 -12.32 16.19
N ARG A 286 8.65 -13.13 15.50
CA ARG A 286 10.07 -13.33 15.80
C ARG A 286 10.83 -12.00 15.70
N ALA A 287 10.68 -11.24 14.64
CA ALA A 287 11.36 -9.96 14.44
C ALA A 287 11.04 -8.94 15.54
N VAL A 288 9.77 -8.88 15.97
CA VAL A 288 9.36 -8.01 17.08
C VAL A 288 10.01 -8.43 18.40
N ARG A 289 9.98 -9.73 18.74
CA ARG A 289 10.60 -10.25 19.97
C ARG A 289 12.11 -10.02 19.99
N GLU A 290 12.80 -10.26 18.89
CA GLU A 290 14.23 -9.99 18.75
C GLU A 290 14.53 -8.49 18.93
N ARG A 291 13.71 -7.61 18.35
CA ARG A 291 13.87 -6.16 18.50
C ARG A 291 13.67 -5.68 19.94
N LEU A 292 12.69 -6.25 20.66
CA LEU A 292 12.47 -5.94 22.08
C LEU A 292 13.63 -6.41 22.94
N ALA A 293 14.16 -7.61 22.72
CA ALA A 293 15.33 -8.11 23.43
C ALA A 293 16.59 -7.26 23.22
N LEU A 294 16.80 -6.75 22.00
CA LEU A 294 17.90 -5.80 21.72
C LEU A 294 17.72 -4.46 22.44
N ALA A 295 16.47 -4.00 22.63
CA ALA A 295 16.20 -2.77 23.37
C ALA A 295 16.49 -2.92 24.85
N ASP A 296 16.19 -4.08 25.45
CA ASP A 296 16.49 -4.39 26.85
C ASP A 296 18.02 -4.46 27.14
N LEU A 297 18.84 -4.76 26.13
CA LEU A 297 20.28 -4.80 26.21
C LEU A 297 20.95 -3.45 25.87
N SER A 298 20.18 -2.40 25.57
CA SER A 298 20.72 -1.12 25.14
C SER A 298 21.38 -0.36 26.33
N PRO A 299 22.45 0.46 26.10
CA PRO A 299 23.08 1.24 27.15
C PRO A 299 22.13 2.23 27.86
N ALA A 300 21.01 2.59 27.24
CA ALA A 300 19.99 3.45 27.83
C ALA A 300 19.14 2.74 28.89
N SER A 301 18.90 1.43 28.74
CA SER A 301 18.22 0.62 29.77
C SER A 301 19.11 0.38 30.99
N LEU A 302 20.41 0.17 30.78
CA LEU A 302 21.41 0.00 31.84
C LEU A 302 21.64 1.28 32.68
N ARG A 303 21.28 2.47 32.17
CA ARG A 303 21.37 3.75 32.91
C ARG A 303 20.17 4.04 33.79
N LYS A 304 19.06 3.31 33.61
CA LYS A 304 17.84 3.49 34.45
C LYS A 304 17.91 2.71 35.77
N GLU A 305 18.83 1.77 35.91
CA GLU A 305 19.05 0.94 37.11
C GLU A 305 20.23 1.41 37.98
N ALA A 306 20.92 2.48 37.59
CA ALA A 306 21.98 3.13 38.34
C ALA A 306 21.51 4.49 38.91
#